data_9c0bb0b1c15cc012c2fa22d33511d4b6
#
_entry.id   9c0bb0b1c15cc012c2fa22d33511d4b6
#
_cell.length_a   1.000
_cell.length_b   1.000
_cell.length_c   1.000
_cell.angle_alpha   90.00
_cell.angle_beta   90.00
_cell.angle_gamma   90.00
#
_symmetry.space_group_name_H-M   'P 1'
#
loop_
_entity.id
_entity.type
_entity.pdbx_description
1 polymer ?
#
loop_
_entity_poly.entity_id
_entity_poly.type
_entity_poly.pdbx_seq_one_letter_code
_entity_poly.pdbx_strand_id
1 'polypeptide(L)'
;MNQHVWVIDDDSAIRWVLDRALSQAGIPITAFNTADQALHHLGDDSPLAIITDIRMPGTSGLEFLRQVKEVHHQVPIIVMTAHSDLQSAVTSFERGAFEYLPKPFDVDEAVAVVRRAIAQTEDVKSVSLPEPTGSTEIIGQAPAMQEVFRAIGRLSSSNVSVLINGPSGSGKELVARALHRHSPRQSEPFVALNVAAIPSDLIESELFGHEKGAFTGAAQRRVGRFEQADGGTLFLDEIGDMPASAQTRLLRVLAENEFYRVGGHHSVGVDVRIVAATHQNLERLVEQGTFRAD
;
A
#
# COMPACT_ATOMS: atom_id res chain seq x y z
N MET A 1 33.86 -4.26 12.11
CA MET A 1 32.47 -3.88 12.43
C MET A 1 31.69 -5.17 12.56
N ASN A 2 31.09 -5.46 13.71
CA ASN A 2 30.30 -6.67 13.88
C ASN A 2 28.99 -6.50 13.11
N GLN A 3 28.81 -7.27 12.05
CA GLN A 3 27.60 -7.27 11.22
C GLN A 3 26.54 -8.15 11.91
N HIS A 4 25.68 -7.60 12.75
CA HIS A 4 24.65 -8.34 13.47
C HIS A 4 23.29 -7.66 13.39
N VAL A 5 22.24 -8.42 13.66
CA VAL A 5 20.84 -7.96 13.72
C VAL A 5 20.47 -7.75 15.18
N TRP A 6 19.76 -6.68 15.50
CA TRP A 6 19.24 -6.47 16.83
C TRP A 6 17.83 -7.06 16.96
N VAL A 7 17.56 -7.74 18.06
CA VAL A 7 16.26 -8.29 18.41
C VAL A 7 15.82 -7.68 19.74
N ILE A 8 14.74 -6.92 19.74
CA ILE A 8 14.23 -6.18 20.89
C ILE A 8 12.80 -6.66 21.18
N ASP A 9 12.60 -7.35 22.30
CA ASP A 9 11.33 -7.90 22.72
C ASP A 9 11.40 -8.14 24.23
N ASP A 10 10.36 -7.86 25.01
CA ASP A 10 10.34 -8.14 26.44
C ASP A 10 10.11 -9.62 26.75
N ASP A 11 9.51 -10.38 25.80
CA ASP A 11 9.33 -11.82 25.91
C ASP A 11 10.63 -12.58 25.58
N SER A 12 11.18 -13.26 26.62
CA SER A 12 12.39 -14.05 26.49
C SER A 12 12.23 -15.26 25.55
N ALA A 13 11.02 -15.83 25.41
CA ALA A 13 10.77 -16.95 24.52
C ALA A 13 10.86 -16.51 23.06
N ILE A 14 10.34 -15.35 22.72
CA ILE A 14 10.44 -14.79 21.35
C ILE A 14 11.90 -14.47 21.01
N ARG A 15 12.63 -13.82 21.93
CA ARG A 15 14.05 -13.56 21.74
C ARG A 15 14.85 -14.85 21.50
N TRP A 16 14.56 -15.90 22.28
CA TRP A 16 15.23 -17.21 22.12
C TRP A 16 14.91 -17.87 20.77
N VAL A 17 13.64 -17.83 20.33
CA VAL A 17 13.21 -18.40 19.04
C VAL A 17 13.91 -17.68 17.88
N LEU A 18 13.91 -16.34 17.89
CA LEU A 18 14.56 -15.55 16.85
C LEU A 18 16.08 -15.72 16.86
N ASP A 19 16.70 -15.76 18.04
CA ASP A 19 18.15 -16.05 18.16
C ASP A 19 18.50 -17.39 17.50
N ARG A 20 17.79 -18.43 17.85
CA ARG A 20 18.04 -19.77 17.31
C ARG A 20 17.84 -19.80 15.80
N ALA A 21 16.75 -19.21 15.30
CA ALA A 21 16.43 -19.20 13.88
C ALA A 21 17.45 -18.43 13.04
N LEU A 22 17.78 -17.21 13.46
CA LEU A 22 18.71 -16.34 12.75
C LEU A 22 20.15 -16.87 12.82
N SER A 23 20.56 -17.43 13.98
CA SER A 23 21.85 -18.09 14.13
C SER A 23 21.99 -19.31 13.23
N GLN A 24 20.94 -20.15 13.09
CA GLN A 24 20.91 -21.28 12.14
C GLN A 24 20.99 -20.81 10.69
N ALA A 25 20.44 -19.64 10.39
CA ALA A 25 20.51 -19.01 9.06
C ALA A 25 21.86 -18.30 8.78
N GLY A 26 22.84 -18.36 9.74
CA GLY A 26 24.13 -17.71 9.63
C GLY A 26 24.10 -16.18 9.90
N ILE A 27 23.04 -15.66 10.54
CA ILE A 27 22.87 -14.27 10.86
C ILE A 27 23.11 -14.05 12.35
N PRO A 28 24.23 -13.43 12.77
CA PRO A 28 24.49 -13.14 14.18
C PRO A 28 23.52 -12.10 14.73
N ILE A 29 23.13 -12.24 15.99
CA ILE A 29 22.22 -11.32 16.64
C ILE A 29 22.78 -10.72 17.93
N THR A 30 22.22 -9.57 18.33
CA THR A 30 22.28 -9.04 19.69
C THR A 30 20.85 -8.84 20.20
N ALA A 31 20.54 -9.41 21.36
CA ALA A 31 19.20 -9.37 21.93
C ALA A 31 19.11 -8.36 23.07
N PHE A 32 18.04 -7.56 23.08
CA PHE A 32 17.69 -6.59 24.13
C PHE A 32 16.31 -6.90 24.68
N ASN A 33 16.11 -6.69 25.97
CA ASN A 33 14.80 -6.89 26.61
C ASN A 33 13.96 -5.61 26.67
N THR A 34 14.54 -4.44 26.37
CA THR A 34 13.86 -3.14 26.29
C THR A 34 14.44 -2.28 25.18
N ALA A 35 13.61 -1.39 24.63
CA ALA A 35 14.03 -0.38 23.65
C ALA A 35 15.08 0.57 24.24
N ASP A 36 14.96 0.94 25.53
CA ASP A 36 15.86 1.87 26.19
C ASP A 36 17.32 1.31 26.22
N GLN A 37 17.48 0.00 26.48
CA GLN A 37 18.78 -0.64 26.41
C GLN A 37 19.38 -0.58 24.98
N ALA A 38 18.57 -0.86 23.97
CA ALA A 38 19.01 -0.80 22.58
C ALA A 38 19.41 0.64 22.18
N LEU A 39 18.66 1.66 22.60
CA LEU A 39 19.00 3.07 22.35
C LEU A 39 20.37 3.46 22.94
N HIS A 40 20.69 2.99 24.14
CA HIS A 40 22.00 3.25 24.75
C HIS A 40 23.17 2.66 23.94
N HIS A 41 22.95 1.54 23.25
CA HIS A 41 24.00 0.90 22.40
C HIS A 41 24.07 1.50 21.00
N LEU A 42 23.07 2.25 20.57
CA LEU A 42 23.00 2.76 19.20
C LEU A 42 24.11 3.79 18.87
N GLY A 43 24.66 4.45 19.89
CA GLY A 43 25.79 5.39 19.72
C GLY A 43 27.13 4.73 19.43
N ASP A 44 27.30 3.48 19.87
CA ASP A 44 28.56 2.74 19.79
C ASP A 44 28.56 1.65 18.70
N ASP A 45 27.39 1.24 18.24
CA ASP A 45 27.20 0.12 17.32
C ASP A 45 26.11 0.41 16.27
N SER A 46 26.29 -0.13 15.04
CA SER A 46 25.35 0.04 13.94
C SER A 46 24.89 -1.32 13.43
N PRO A 47 23.66 -1.75 13.77
CA PRO A 47 23.12 -3.04 13.32
C PRO A 47 22.80 -3.03 11.83
N LEU A 48 22.87 -4.23 11.20
CA LEU A 48 22.44 -4.43 9.81
C LEU A 48 20.91 -4.28 9.64
N ALA A 49 20.15 -4.71 10.64
CA ALA A 49 18.70 -4.58 10.72
C ALA A 49 18.29 -4.65 12.18
N ILE A 50 17.09 -4.16 12.48
CA ILE A 50 16.49 -4.22 13.82
C ILE A 50 15.14 -4.91 13.72
N ILE A 51 14.86 -5.85 14.64
CA ILE A 51 13.54 -6.42 14.87
C ILE A 51 13.08 -5.92 16.24
N THR A 52 11.92 -5.28 16.32
CA THR A 52 11.40 -4.74 17.59
C THR A 52 9.93 -5.08 17.79
N ASP A 53 9.55 -5.46 19.01
CA ASP A 53 8.13 -5.51 19.38
C ASP A 53 7.55 -4.10 19.54
N ILE A 54 6.25 -3.92 19.24
CA ILE A 54 5.57 -2.64 19.45
C ILE A 54 5.35 -2.37 20.93
N ARG A 55 4.90 -3.38 21.67
CA ARG A 55 4.45 -3.22 23.05
C ARG A 55 5.48 -3.76 24.04
N MET A 56 6.30 -2.88 24.53
CA MET A 56 7.31 -3.19 25.55
C MET A 56 7.19 -2.23 26.73
N PRO A 57 7.60 -2.63 27.96
CA PRO A 57 7.75 -1.73 29.09
C PRO A 57 8.72 -0.58 28.79
N GLY A 58 8.40 0.64 29.19
CA GLY A 58 9.21 1.83 28.89
C GLY A 58 8.92 2.38 27.51
N THR A 59 9.96 2.63 26.72
CA THR A 59 9.83 3.13 25.36
C THR A 59 9.20 2.08 24.44
N SER A 60 8.09 2.42 23.78
CA SER A 60 7.43 1.53 22.82
C SER A 60 8.27 1.33 21.56
N GLY A 61 8.07 0.18 20.85
CA GLY A 61 8.79 -0.08 19.61
C GLY A 61 8.53 0.94 18.50
N LEU A 62 7.35 1.56 18.44
CA LEU A 62 7.06 2.63 17.48
C LEU A 62 7.77 3.95 17.84
N GLU A 63 7.93 4.25 19.11
CA GLU A 63 8.70 5.42 19.56
C GLU A 63 10.21 5.18 19.37
N PHE A 64 10.68 3.96 19.64
CA PHE A 64 12.02 3.51 19.34
C PHE A 64 12.33 3.65 17.83
N LEU A 65 11.44 3.17 16.96
CA LEU A 65 11.54 3.30 15.51
C LEU A 65 11.75 4.77 15.10
N ARG A 66 10.93 5.69 15.63
CA ARG A 66 11.04 7.13 15.34
C ARG A 66 12.40 7.67 15.72
N GLN A 67 12.87 7.39 16.95
CA GLN A 67 14.15 7.87 17.45
C GLN A 67 15.34 7.33 16.65
N VAL A 68 15.30 6.04 16.31
CA VAL A 68 16.35 5.43 15.47
C VAL A 68 16.37 6.05 14.08
N LYS A 69 15.21 6.27 13.47
CA LYS A 69 15.11 6.86 12.13
C LYS A 69 15.56 8.32 12.07
N GLU A 70 15.47 9.08 13.15
CA GLU A 70 16.00 10.45 13.23
C GLU A 70 17.54 10.51 13.13
N VAL A 71 18.23 9.47 13.61
CA VAL A 71 19.72 9.44 13.68
C VAL A 71 20.30 8.48 12.64
N HIS A 72 19.67 7.33 12.43
CA HIS A 72 20.11 6.24 11.56
C HIS A 72 19.07 5.90 10.51
N HIS A 73 18.80 6.83 9.58
CA HIS A 73 17.77 6.71 8.54
C HIS A 73 17.85 5.44 7.70
N GLN A 74 19.05 4.87 7.51
CA GLN A 74 19.30 3.75 6.61
C GLN A 74 19.06 2.38 7.26
N VAL A 75 19.08 2.27 8.60
CA VAL A 75 18.90 0.98 9.28
C VAL A 75 17.46 0.49 9.08
N PRO A 76 17.24 -0.67 8.44
CA PRO A 76 15.90 -1.23 8.27
C PRO A 76 15.38 -1.76 9.60
N ILE A 77 14.13 -1.39 9.93
CA ILE A 77 13.49 -1.78 11.18
C ILE A 77 12.25 -2.61 10.86
N ILE A 78 12.22 -3.82 11.37
CA ILE A 78 11.10 -4.76 11.28
C ILE A 78 10.32 -4.66 12.58
N VAL A 79 9.02 -4.40 12.49
CA VAL A 79 8.16 -4.21 13.67
C VAL A 79 7.32 -5.46 13.89
N MET A 80 7.41 -6.06 15.07
CA MET A 80 6.56 -7.18 15.49
C MET A 80 5.37 -6.69 16.30
N THR A 81 4.20 -7.34 16.18
CA THR A 81 3.02 -6.99 16.97
C THR A 81 2.08 -8.18 17.18
N ALA A 82 1.45 -8.20 18.35
CA ALA A 82 0.37 -9.14 18.67
C ALA A 82 -0.98 -8.75 18.04
N HIS A 83 -1.11 -7.52 17.48
CA HIS A 83 -2.33 -7.04 16.87
C HIS A 83 -2.19 -7.11 15.35
N SER A 84 -2.99 -7.96 14.74
CA SER A 84 -3.04 -8.19 13.29
C SER A 84 -4.13 -7.34 12.64
N ASP A 85 -4.16 -6.03 12.94
CA ASP A 85 -5.08 -5.08 12.31
C ASP A 85 -4.36 -4.17 11.30
N LEU A 86 -5.14 -3.64 10.38
CA LEU A 86 -4.65 -2.75 9.33
C LEU A 86 -3.97 -1.51 9.91
N GLN A 87 -4.51 -0.95 10.98
CA GLN A 87 -4.01 0.29 11.57
C GLN A 87 -2.58 0.13 12.11
N SER A 88 -2.29 -0.98 12.80
CA SER A 88 -0.93 -1.27 13.30
C SER A 88 0.08 -1.45 12.17
N ALA A 89 -0.31 -2.13 11.08
CA ALA A 89 0.54 -2.29 9.91
C ALA A 89 0.83 -0.93 9.24
N VAL A 90 -0.21 -0.15 8.95
CA VAL A 90 -0.07 1.17 8.31
C VAL A 90 0.76 2.11 9.16
N THR A 91 0.46 2.24 10.46
CA THR A 91 1.22 3.10 11.38
C THR A 91 2.70 2.74 11.43
N SER A 92 3.03 1.44 11.36
CA SER A 92 4.42 0.99 11.33
C SER A 92 5.16 1.46 10.07
N PHE A 93 4.53 1.31 8.88
CA PHE A 93 5.11 1.76 7.62
C PHE A 93 5.20 3.29 7.52
N GLU A 94 4.19 4.02 7.99
CA GLU A 94 4.20 5.50 8.03
C GLU A 94 5.34 6.06 8.87
N ARG A 95 5.70 5.37 9.96
CA ARG A 95 6.84 5.73 10.80
C ARG A 95 8.17 5.25 10.24
N GLY A 96 8.20 4.68 9.04
CA GLY A 96 9.41 4.27 8.35
C GLY A 96 9.88 2.86 8.69
N ALA A 97 9.02 1.97 9.17
CA ALA A 97 9.35 0.56 9.28
C ALA A 97 9.65 -0.03 7.89
N PHE A 98 10.65 -0.89 7.83
CA PHE A 98 10.96 -1.66 6.63
C PHE A 98 9.89 -2.72 6.35
N GLU A 99 9.45 -3.40 7.41
CA GLU A 99 8.47 -4.49 7.33
C GLU A 99 7.72 -4.62 8.64
N TYR A 100 6.58 -5.28 8.56
CA TYR A 100 5.69 -5.61 9.65
C TYR A 100 5.57 -7.13 9.77
N LEU A 101 5.74 -7.69 10.99
CA LEU A 101 5.69 -9.11 11.28
C LEU A 101 4.64 -9.39 12.36
N PRO A 102 3.43 -9.88 12.00
CA PRO A 102 2.38 -10.16 12.98
C PRO A 102 2.72 -11.41 13.81
N LYS A 103 2.48 -11.37 15.12
CA LYS A 103 2.58 -12.51 16.03
C LYS A 103 1.22 -13.26 16.08
N PRO A 104 1.19 -14.61 16.02
CA PRO A 104 2.31 -15.53 15.84
C PRO A 104 2.80 -15.54 14.38
N PHE A 105 4.11 -15.63 14.18
CA PHE A 105 4.77 -15.68 12.87
C PHE A 105 5.47 -17.02 12.65
N ASP A 106 5.66 -17.37 11.38
CA ASP A 106 6.51 -18.49 10.99
C ASP A 106 7.99 -18.07 11.09
N VAL A 107 8.81 -18.99 11.58
CA VAL A 107 10.25 -18.76 11.77
C VAL A 107 10.96 -18.53 10.44
N ASP A 108 10.60 -19.27 9.40
CA ASP A 108 11.19 -19.13 8.06
C ASP A 108 10.77 -17.78 7.44
N GLU A 109 9.54 -17.31 7.70
CA GLU A 109 9.09 -15.96 7.31
C GLU A 109 9.95 -14.89 7.98
N ALA A 110 10.18 -14.98 9.29
CA ALA A 110 11.02 -14.03 10.01
C ALA A 110 12.45 -13.97 9.43
N VAL A 111 13.07 -15.12 9.16
CA VAL A 111 14.41 -15.20 8.53
C VAL A 111 14.40 -14.58 7.13
N ALA A 112 13.37 -14.84 6.32
CA ALA A 112 13.24 -14.27 4.97
C ALA A 112 13.10 -12.75 4.99
N VAL A 113 12.32 -12.20 5.94
CA VAL A 113 12.15 -10.76 6.13
C VAL A 113 13.48 -10.11 6.51
N VAL A 114 14.23 -10.70 7.45
CA VAL A 114 15.53 -10.19 7.88
C VAL A 114 16.54 -10.19 6.73
N ARG A 115 16.60 -11.27 5.93
CA ARG A 115 17.48 -11.31 4.75
C ARG A 115 17.17 -10.21 3.74
N ARG A 116 15.88 -9.95 3.48
CA ARG A 116 15.46 -8.84 2.61
C ARG A 116 15.86 -7.49 3.19
N ALA A 117 15.73 -7.30 4.50
CA ALA A 117 16.11 -6.09 5.18
C ALA A 117 17.62 -5.82 5.03
N ILE A 118 18.46 -6.83 5.25
CA ILE A 118 19.91 -6.73 5.10
C ILE A 118 20.29 -6.41 3.64
N ALA A 119 19.70 -7.08 2.66
CA ALA A 119 20.00 -6.87 1.24
C ALA A 119 19.66 -5.45 0.77
N GLN A 120 18.60 -4.83 1.32
CA GLN A 120 18.20 -3.47 0.95
C GLN A 120 19.12 -2.39 1.50
N THR A 121 19.90 -2.67 2.54
CA THR A 121 20.87 -1.71 3.10
C THR A 121 21.97 -1.35 2.08
N GLU A 122 22.16 -2.19 1.08
CA GLU A 122 23.13 -1.98 -0.01
C GLU A 122 22.60 -1.07 -1.14
N ASP A 123 21.26 -0.83 -1.27
CA ASP A 123 20.67 -0.26 -2.49
C ASP A 123 19.85 1.06 -2.38
N VAL A 124 19.48 1.64 -1.22
CA VAL A 124 18.42 2.69 -1.22
C VAL A 124 18.70 3.98 -0.44
N LYS A 125 18.36 5.11 -1.08
CA LYS A 125 18.12 6.46 -0.50
C LYS A 125 16.65 6.87 -0.63
N SER A 126 16.06 7.31 0.51
CA SER A 126 14.95 8.27 0.75
C SER A 126 13.48 7.97 0.40
N VAL A 127 12.55 8.24 1.36
CA VAL A 127 11.52 9.31 1.41
C VAL A 127 10.67 9.22 2.69
N SER A 128 10.35 10.37 3.34
CA SER A 128 9.55 10.55 4.57
C SER A 128 8.10 10.93 4.28
N LEU A 129 7.15 10.62 5.17
CA LEU A 129 5.72 11.02 5.06
C LEU A 129 5.00 11.31 6.39
N PRO A 130 3.86 12.06 6.38
CA PRO A 130 3.14 12.57 7.57
C PRO A 130 2.01 11.66 8.10
N GLU A 131 1.51 11.97 9.32
CA GLU A 131 0.57 11.15 10.13
C GLU A 131 -0.92 11.27 9.72
N PRO A 132 -1.75 10.21 9.87
CA PRO A 132 -3.19 10.26 9.62
C PRO A 132 -4.09 9.95 10.81
N THR A 133 -5.33 10.44 10.74
CA THR A 133 -6.41 10.21 11.71
C THR A 133 -7.67 9.63 11.06
N GLY A 134 -8.29 8.62 11.67
CA GLY A 134 -9.67 8.22 11.40
C GLY A 134 -9.92 6.78 10.91
N SER A 135 -10.67 5.99 11.69
CA SER A 135 -10.87 4.54 11.57
C SER A 135 -12.12 4.11 10.78
N THR A 136 -11.95 3.17 9.87
CA THR A 136 -12.91 2.07 9.61
C THR A 136 -12.06 0.82 9.34
N GLU A 137 -12.03 -0.08 10.31
CA GLU A 137 -11.09 -1.20 10.34
C GLU A 137 -11.52 -2.33 9.41
N ILE A 138 -10.61 -2.73 8.50
CA ILE A 138 -10.64 -4.07 7.92
C ILE A 138 -10.00 -4.99 8.96
N ILE A 139 -10.75 -5.96 9.47
CA ILE A 139 -10.28 -6.90 10.49
C ILE A 139 -10.06 -8.26 9.85
N GLY A 140 -8.90 -8.87 10.07
CA GLY A 140 -8.63 -10.22 9.58
C GLY A 140 -7.33 -10.79 10.13
N GLN A 141 -7.41 -12.00 10.69
CA GLN A 141 -6.24 -12.72 11.25
C GLN A 141 -5.66 -13.75 10.28
N ALA A 142 -6.32 -14.00 9.15
CA ALA A 142 -5.84 -14.95 8.15
C ALA A 142 -4.51 -14.46 7.53
N PRO A 143 -3.52 -15.34 7.27
CA PRO A 143 -2.24 -14.97 6.66
C PRO A 143 -2.39 -14.16 5.38
N ALA A 144 -3.33 -14.52 4.50
CA ALA A 144 -3.63 -13.78 3.28
C ALA A 144 -4.09 -12.32 3.54
N MET A 145 -4.83 -12.07 4.63
CA MET A 145 -5.22 -10.71 5.01
C MET A 145 -4.03 -9.90 5.53
N GLN A 146 -3.08 -10.54 6.19
CA GLN A 146 -1.85 -9.87 6.63
C GLN A 146 -0.99 -9.42 5.44
N GLU A 147 -0.95 -10.19 4.35
CA GLU A 147 -0.31 -9.76 3.09
C GLU A 147 -1.01 -8.54 2.49
N VAL A 148 -2.35 -8.51 2.50
CA VAL A 148 -3.13 -7.35 2.06
C VAL A 148 -2.82 -6.12 2.91
N PHE A 149 -2.74 -6.25 4.25
CA PHE A 149 -2.40 -5.14 5.15
C PHE A 149 -0.99 -4.61 4.89
N ARG A 150 -0.01 -5.51 4.69
CA ARG A 150 1.35 -5.13 4.29
C ARG A 150 1.36 -4.39 2.95
N ALA A 151 0.61 -4.86 1.97
CA ALA A 151 0.51 -4.20 0.66
C ALA A 151 -0.13 -2.81 0.79
N ILE A 152 -1.24 -2.66 1.55
CA ILE A 152 -1.87 -1.37 1.81
C ILE A 152 -0.85 -0.42 2.47
N GLY A 153 -0.16 -0.86 3.53
CA GLY A 153 0.82 -0.04 4.23
C GLY A 153 1.96 0.47 3.33
N ARG A 154 2.50 -0.40 2.46
CA ARG A 154 3.55 -0.01 1.50
C ARG A 154 3.06 0.92 0.39
N LEU A 155 1.83 0.70 -0.10
CA LEU A 155 1.27 1.44 -1.23
C LEU A 155 0.55 2.72 -0.80
N SER A 156 0.22 2.87 0.47
CA SER A 156 -0.51 4.02 0.99
C SER A 156 0.22 5.34 0.71
N SER A 157 1.52 5.37 0.91
CA SER A 157 2.38 6.52 0.68
C SER A 157 2.73 6.80 -0.79
N SER A 158 2.30 5.93 -1.72
CA SER A 158 2.62 5.99 -3.15
C SER A 158 1.44 6.47 -3.97
N ASN A 159 1.70 7.18 -5.08
CA ASN A 159 0.69 7.58 -6.07
C ASN A 159 0.54 6.56 -7.22
N VAL A 160 1.19 5.39 -7.14
CA VAL A 160 1.09 4.38 -8.20
C VAL A 160 -0.33 3.87 -8.35
N SER A 161 -0.71 3.54 -9.58
CA SER A 161 -1.97 2.84 -9.86
C SER A 161 -1.94 1.43 -9.29
N VAL A 162 -3.06 0.97 -8.73
CA VAL A 162 -3.18 -0.33 -8.06
C VAL A 162 -4.30 -1.14 -8.69
N LEU A 163 -4.02 -2.40 -9.01
CA LEU A 163 -5.02 -3.38 -9.43
C LEU A 163 -5.29 -4.37 -8.29
N ILE A 164 -6.56 -4.52 -7.91
CA ILE A 164 -7.03 -5.42 -6.87
C ILE A 164 -7.77 -6.59 -7.52
N ASN A 165 -7.18 -7.78 -7.49
CA ASN A 165 -7.81 -9.00 -7.98
C ASN A 165 -8.43 -9.79 -6.82
N GLY A 166 -9.66 -10.29 -7.02
CA GLY A 166 -10.31 -11.15 -6.03
C GLY A 166 -11.73 -11.49 -6.39
N PRO A 167 -12.31 -12.55 -5.81
CA PRO A 167 -13.69 -12.96 -6.05
C PRO A 167 -14.69 -11.84 -5.77
N SER A 168 -15.89 -11.95 -6.36
CA SER A 168 -16.97 -11.01 -6.03
C SER A 168 -17.31 -11.12 -4.54
N GLY A 169 -17.56 -9.98 -3.89
CA GLY A 169 -17.85 -9.93 -2.45
C GLY A 169 -16.64 -10.06 -1.52
N SER A 170 -15.39 -10.15 -2.02
CA SER A 170 -14.18 -10.28 -1.18
C SER A 170 -13.75 -8.97 -0.48
N GLY A 171 -14.48 -7.87 -0.68
CA GLY A 171 -14.15 -6.59 -0.03
C GLY A 171 -13.15 -5.71 -0.79
N LYS A 172 -13.01 -5.87 -2.10
CA LYS A 172 -12.10 -5.07 -2.95
C LYS A 172 -12.28 -3.56 -2.78
N GLU A 173 -13.53 -3.10 -2.64
CA GLU A 173 -13.82 -1.67 -2.37
C GLU A 173 -13.30 -1.22 -1.00
N LEU A 174 -13.36 -2.08 0.04
CA LEU A 174 -12.82 -1.75 1.36
C LEU A 174 -11.30 -1.54 1.29
N VAL A 175 -10.60 -2.38 0.53
CA VAL A 175 -9.15 -2.24 0.27
C VAL A 175 -8.85 -0.93 -0.47
N ALA A 176 -9.63 -0.58 -1.51
CA ALA A 176 -9.46 0.66 -2.25
C ALA A 176 -9.69 1.90 -1.35
N ARG A 177 -10.72 1.86 -0.50
CA ARG A 177 -10.98 2.91 0.49
C ARG A 177 -9.86 3.02 1.53
N ALA A 178 -9.29 1.89 1.97
CA ALA A 178 -8.15 1.88 2.88
C ALA A 178 -6.90 2.50 2.23
N LEU A 179 -6.60 2.15 0.97
CA LEU A 179 -5.50 2.76 0.21
C LEU A 179 -5.65 4.28 0.07
N HIS A 180 -6.88 4.77 -0.14
CA HIS A 180 -7.14 6.21 -0.20
C HIS A 180 -6.98 6.89 1.17
N ARG A 181 -7.60 6.34 2.23
CA ARG A 181 -7.58 6.91 3.59
C ARG A 181 -6.19 7.04 4.17
N HIS A 182 -5.31 6.09 3.85
CA HIS A 182 -3.93 6.08 4.33
C HIS A 182 -2.95 6.67 3.31
N SER A 183 -3.45 7.46 2.35
CA SER A 183 -2.62 8.13 1.33
C SER A 183 -2.47 9.62 1.63
N PRO A 184 -1.48 10.30 0.99
CA PRO A 184 -1.39 11.76 1.04
C PRO A 184 -2.64 12.48 0.52
N ARG A 185 -3.54 11.75 -0.19
CA ARG A 185 -4.80 12.27 -0.76
C ARG A 185 -6.02 11.98 0.12
N GLN A 186 -5.86 11.62 1.38
CA GLN A 186 -6.95 11.20 2.28
C GLN A 186 -8.04 12.26 2.48
N SER A 187 -7.70 13.56 2.38
CA SER A 187 -8.61 14.70 2.46
C SER A 187 -9.29 15.05 1.14
N GLU A 188 -8.81 14.46 0.04
CA GLU A 188 -9.26 14.74 -1.30
C GLU A 188 -10.43 13.81 -1.72
N PRO A 189 -11.09 14.04 -2.85
CA PRO A 189 -12.21 13.21 -3.27
C PRO A 189 -11.86 11.73 -3.47
N PHE A 190 -12.72 10.83 -2.98
CA PHE A 190 -12.75 9.44 -3.35
C PHE A 190 -13.99 9.16 -4.20
N VAL A 191 -13.79 8.97 -5.50
CA VAL A 191 -14.88 8.71 -6.45
C VAL A 191 -14.87 7.24 -6.83
N ALA A 192 -15.96 6.53 -6.55
CA ALA A 192 -16.11 5.12 -6.93
C ALA A 192 -17.06 4.98 -8.12
N LEU A 193 -16.71 4.11 -9.05
CA LEU A 193 -17.51 3.76 -10.21
C LEU A 193 -17.47 2.26 -10.43
N ASN A 194 -18.63 1.61 -10.45
CA ASN A 194 -18.75 0.21 -10.88
C ASN A 194 -19.05 0.18 -12.38
N VAL A 195 -18.08 -0.32 -13.16
CA VAL A 195 -18.16 -0.36 -14.64
C VAL A 195 -19.26 -1.30 -15.11
N ALA A 196 -19.45 -2.45 -14.46
CA ALA A 196 -20.48 -3.43 -14.81
C ALA A 196 -21.90 -2.92 -14.60
N ALA A 197 -22.11 -1.92 -13.74
CA ALA A 197 -23.41 -1.36 -13.45
C ALA A 197 -23.90 -0.32 -14.48
N ILE A 198 -23.05 0.05 -15.45
CA ILE A 198 -23.31 1.11 -16.43
C ILE A 198 -23.48 0.50 -17.82
N PRO A 199 -24.51 0.88 -18.59
CA PRO A 199 -24.60 0.50 -20.00
C PRO A 199 -23.34 0.90 -20.77
N SER A 200 -22.84 0.00 -21.63
CA SER A 200 -21.55 0.16 -22.33
C SER A 200 -21.44 1.44 -23.16
N ASP A 201 -22.53 1.91 -23.74
CA ASP A 201 -22.64 3.14 -24.51
C ASP A 201 -22.57 4.43 -23.66
N LEU A 202 -22.78 4.33 -22.34
CA LEU A 202 -22.73 5.46 -21.42
C LEU A 202 -21.40 5.54 -20.63
N ILE A 203 -20.59 4.48 -20.61
CA ILE A 203 -19.36 4.41 -19.81
C ILE A 203 -18.40 5.57 -20.14
N GLU A 204 -18.17 5.87 -21.42
CA GLU A 204 -17.30 6.97 -21.82
C GLU A 204 -17.82 8.32 -21.30
N SER A 205 -19.12 8.55 -21.41
CA SER A 205 -19.75 9.78 -20.93
C SER A 205 -19.72 9.90 -19.41
N GLU A 206 -19.87 8.80 -18.67
CA GLU A 206 -19.75 8.80 -17.21
C GLU A 206 -18.32 9.03 -16.75
N LEU A 207 -17.33 8.38 -17.38
CA LEU A 207 -15.90 8.53 -17.02
C LEU A 207 -15.35 9.92 -17.39
N PHE A 208 -15.50 10.31 -18.66
CA PHE A 208 -14.83 11.48 -19.24
C PHE A 208 -15.73 12.71 -19.38
N GLY A 209 -17.03 12.59 -19.09
CA GLY A 209 -17.99 13.65 -19.31
C GLY A 209 -18.29 13.87 -20.80
N HIS A 210 -19.19 14.78 -21.09
CA HIS A 210 -19.55 15.14 -22.47
C HIS A 210 -19.83 16.63 -22.63
N GLU A 211 -19.58 17.13 -23.82
CA GLU A 211 -19.99 18.47 -24.24
C GLU A 211 -21.45 18.47 -24.69
N LYS A 212 -22.09 19.65 -24.66
CA LYS A 212 -23.45 19.81 -25.18
C LYS A 212 -23.49 19.41 -26.67
N GLY A 213 -24.45 18.54 -27.02
CA GLY A 213 -24.65 18.05 -28.39
C GLY A 213 -23.75 16.88 -28.80
N ALA A 214 -22.99 16.30 -27.89
CA ALA A 214 -22.10 15.17 -28.17
C ALA A 214 -22.81 13.90 -28.69
N PHE A 215 -24.06 13.70 -28.28
CA PHE A 215 -24.93 12.62 -28.74
C PHE A 215 -26.41 13.00 -28.56
N THR A 216 -27.32 12.20 -29.11
CA THR A 216 -28.76 12.42 -28.98
C THR A 216 -29.16 12.33 -27.49
N GLY A 217 -29.57 13.45 -26.91
CA GLY A 217 -29.88 13.57 -25.47
C GLY A 217 -28.87 14.35 -24.65
N ALA A 218 -27.71 14.71 -25.19
CA ALA A 218 -26.72 15.58 -24.54
C ALA A 218 -27.15 17.05 -24.55
N ALA A 219 -28.22 17.38 -23.80
CA ALA A 219 -28.80 18.74 -23.76
C ALA A 219 -27.89 19.76 -23.08
N GLN A 220 -27.02 19.33 -22.17
CA GLN A 220 -26.09 20.17 -21.40
C GLN A 220 -24.73 19.47 -21.31
N ARG A 221 -23.66 20.23 -21.03
CA ARG A 221 -22.34 19.70 -20.67
C ARG A 221 -22.44 18.97 -19.32
N ARG A 222 -21.77 17.82 -19.19
CA ARG A 222 -21.67 17.06 -17.93
C ARG A 222 -20.21 16.77 -17.59
N VAL A 223 -19.87 16.98 -16.34
CA VAL A 223 -18.54 16.67 -15.76
C VAL A 223 -18.42 15.15 -15.56
N GLY A 224 -17.32 14.55 -16.00
CA GLY A 224 -17.02 13.13 -15.83
C GLY A 224 -16.42 12.78 -14.47
N ARG A 225 -16.28 11.46 -14.20
CA ARG A 225 -15.72 10.96 -12.94
C ARG A 225 -14.25 11.34 -12.77
N PHE A 226 -13.48 11.43 -13.84
CA PHE A 226 -12.10 11.89 -13.79
C PHE A 226 -11.98 13.32 -13.28
N GLU A 227 -12.81 14.23 -13.76
CA GLU A 227 -12.83 15.60 -13.26
C GLU A 227 -13.34 15.69 -11.81
N GLN A 228 -14.28 14.85 -11.41
CA GLN A 228 -14.78 14.79 -10.03
C GLN A 228 -13.72 14.27 -9.05
N ALA A 229 -12.81 13.43 -9.52
CA ALA A 229 -11.75 12.81 -8.72
C ALA A 229 -10.42 13.61 -8.77
N ASP A 230 -10.40 14.76 -9.42
CA ASP A 230 -9.18 15.56 -9.56
C ASP A 230 -8.57 15.93 -8.22
N GLY A 231 -7.26 15.75 -8.06
CA GLY A 231 -6.51 15.82 -6.81
C GLY A 231 -6.62 14.56 -5.94
N GLY A 232 -7.65 13.72 -6.15
CA GLY A 232 -8.03 12.60 -5.29
C GLY A 232 -7.76 11.21 -5.86
N THR A 233 -8.71 10.29 -5.63
CA THR A 233 -8.61 8.89 -6.05
C THR A 233 -9.88 8.47 -6.79
N LEU A 234 -9.72 7.86 -7.97
CA LEU A 234 -10.78 7.21 -8.73
C LEU A 234 -10.68 5.68 -8.55
N PHE A 235 -11.72 5.09 -8.00
CA PHE A 235 -11.86 3.65 -7.88
C PHE A 235 -12.76 3.12 -9.00
N LEU A 236 -12.20 2.23 -9.84
CA LEU A 236 -12.88 1.57 -10.96
C LEU A 236 -13.12 0.11 -10.59
N ASP A 237 -14.34 -0.21 -10.17
CA ASP A 237 -14.72 -1.59 -9.88
C ASP A 237 -15.16 -2.31 -11.16
N GLU A 238 -14.83 -3.60 -11.24
CA GLU A 238 -15.08 -4.50 -12.39
C GLU A 238 -14.53 -3.95 -13.71
N ILE A 239 -13.24 -3.57 -13.70
CA ILE A 239 -12.56 -3.00 -14.88
C ILE A 239 -12.51 -3.96 -16.07
N GLY A 240 -12.62 -5.29 -15.84
CA GLY A 240 -12.68 -6.31 -16.90
C GLY A 240 -13.89 -6.17 -17.84
N ASP A 241 -14.95 -5.48 -17.41
CA ASP A 241 -16.15 -5.22 -18.21
C ASP A 241 -16.07 -3.90 -19.00
N MET A 242 -14.91 -3.23 -18.98
CA MET A 242 -14.72 -1.95 -19.68
C MET A 242 -14.70 -2.13 -21.20
N PRO A 243 -15.51 -1.38 -21.97
CA PRO A 243 -15.48 -1.43 -23.44
C PRO A 243 -14.12 -0.97 -24.01
N ALA A 244 -13.70 -1.53 -25.13
CA ALA A 244 -12.40 -1.26 -25.76
C ALA A 244 -12.17 0.24 -26.04
N SER A 245 -13.21 0.99 -26.40
CA SER A 245 -13.12 2.44 -26.61
C SER A 245 -12.77 3.19 -25.33
N ALA A 246 -13.37 2.81 -24.19
CA ALA A 246 -13.08 3.40 -22.89
C ALA A 246 -11.69 2.98 -22.38
N GLN A 247 -11.24 1.73 -22.62
CA GLN A 247 -9.88 1.27 -22.34
C GLN A 247 -8.82 2.15 -23.03
N THR A 248 -9.03 2.46 -24.32
CA THR A 248 -8.11 3.31 -25.09
C THR A 248 -8.01 4.74 -24.52
N ARG A 249 -9.12 5.29 -24.05
CA ARG A 249 -9.12 6.63 -23.39
C ARG A 249 -8.50 6.60 -22.02
N LEU A 250 -8.76 5.52 -21.23
CA LEU A 250 -8.15 5.32 -19.93
C LEU A 250 -6.62 5.26 -20.02
N LEU A 251 -6.10 4.51 -21.00
CA LEU A 251 -4.66 4.46 -21.24
C LEU A 251 -4.06 5.85 -21.47
N ARG A 252 -4.73 6.70 -22.24
CA ARG A 252 -4.26 8.07 -22.46
C ARG A 252 -4.21 8.86 -21.16
N VAL A 253 -5.23 8.74 -20.30
CA VAL A 253 -5.20 9.42 -18.99
C VAL A 253 -4.06 8.92 -18.12
N LEU A 254 -3.79 7.59 -18.12
CA LEU A 254 -2.68 7.00 -17.38
C LEU A 254 -1.30 7.47 -17.87
N ALA A 255 -1.17 7.73 -19.18
CA ALA A 255 0.10 8.11 -19.79
C ALA A 255 0.35 9.63 -19.78
N GLU A 256 -0.69 10.43 -20.01
CA GLU A 256 -0.59 11.85 -20.30
C GLU A 256 -1.20 12.73 -19.19
N ASN A 257 -1.95 12.16 -18.23
CA ASN A 257 -2.74 12.85 -17.21
C ASN A 257 -3.76 13.84 -17.80
N GLU A 258 -4.22 13.58 -19.03
CA GLU A 258 -5.23 14.38 -19.70
C GLU A 258 -6.16 13.53 -20.57
N PHE A 259 -7.35 14.09 -20.84
CA PHE A 259 -8.33 13.45 -21.73
C PHE A 259 -9.20 14.49 -22.43
N TYR A 260 -10.01 14.04 -23.39
CA TYR A 260 -11.03 14.84 -24.07
C TYR A 260 -12.43 14.37 -23.62
N ARG A 261 -13.35 15.32 -23.32
CA ARG A 261 -14.76 14.99 -23.14
C ARG A 261 -15.34 14.40 -24.40
N VAL A 262 -16.40 13.61 -24.29
CA VAL A 262 -17.11 13.09 -25.46
C VAL A 262 -17.66 14.26 -26.28
N GLY A 263 -17.35 14.31 -27.57
CA GLY A 263 -17.70 15.43 -28.46
C GLY A 263 -16.89 16.72 -28.25
N GLY A 264 -15.90 16.71 -27.36
CA GLY A 264 -15.03 17.87 -27.09
C GLY A 264 -13.71 17.85 -27.87
N HIS A 265 -13.13 19.03 -28.10
CA HIS A 265 -11.84 19.22 -28.77
C HIS A 265 -10.78 19.83 -27.84
N HIS A 266 -11.12 20.15 -26.59
CA HIS A 266 -10.19 20.68 -25.60
C HIS A 266 -9.77 19.55 -24.65
N SER A 267 -8.46 19.43 -24.40
CA SER A 267 -7.95 18.51 -23.38
C SER A 267 -8.28 19.03 -21.99
N VAL A 268 -8.50 18.11 -21.07
CA VAL A 268 -8.74 18.35 -19.65
C VAL A 268 -7.64 17.65 -18.89
N GLY A 269 -6.75 18.42 -18.24
CA GLY A 269 -5.72 17.87 -17.37
C GLY A 269 -6.30 17.48 -16.01
N VAL A 270 -5.85 16.36 -15.45
CA VAL A 270 -6.26 15.87 -14.12
C VAL A 270 -5.09 15.20 -13.40
N ASP A 271 -5.06 15.31 -12.08
CA ASP A 271 -4.14 14.58 -11.22
C ASP A 271 -4.92 13.57 -10.36
N VAL A 272 -5.11 12.36 -10.87
CA VAL A 272 -5.95 11.34 -10.24
C VAL A 272 -5.16 10.06 -9.98
N ARG A 273 -5.17 9.60 -8.72
CA ARG A 273 -4.70 8.24 -8.39
C ARG A 273 -5.76 7.22 -8.80
N ILE A 274 -5.37 6.22 -9.60
CA ILE A 274 -6.30 5.17 -10.06
C ILE A 274 -6.12 3.92 -9.22
N VAL A 275 -7.23 3.40 -8.69
CA VAL A 275 -7.34 2.07 -8.09
C VAL A 275 -8.38 1.31 -8.88
N ALA A 276 -8.00 0.19 -9.49
CA ALA A 276 -8.89 -0.66 -10.26
C ALA A 276 -9.15 -1.97 -9.54
N ALA A 277 -10.31 -2.58 -9.73
CA ALA A 277 -10.63 -3.89 -9.18
C ALA A 277 -11.36 -4.76 -10.22
N THR A 278 -11.17 -6.07 -10.12
CA THR A 278 -11.89 -7.05 -10.94
C THR A 278 -11.92 -8.43 -10.27
N HIS A 279 -12.91 -9.23 -10.61
CA HIS A 279 -12.93 -10.66 -10.31
C HIS A 279 -12.48 -11.51 -11.50
N GLN A 280 -12.31 -10.91 -12.68
CA GLN A 280 -11.96 -11.61 -13.91
C GLN A 280 -10.43 -11.76 -14.04
N ASN A 281 -10.01 -12.78 -14.78
CA ASN A 281 -8.61 -12.95 -15.17
C ASN A 281 -8.30 -12.06 -16.39
N LEU A 282 -7.65 -10.92 -16.16
CA LEU A 282 -7.33 -9.96 -17.22
C LEU A 282 -6.36 -10.54 -18.27
N GLU A 283 -5.41 -11.40 -17.88
CA GLU A 283 -4.49 -12.06 -18.82
C GLU A 283 -5.26 -12.86 -19.86
N ARG A 284 -6.26 -13.63 -19.40
CA ARG A 284 -7.15 -14.37 -20.30
C ARG A 284 -7.99 -13.46 -21.20
N LEU A 285 -8.47 -12.31 -20.70
CA LEU A 285 -9.19 -11.34 -21.51
C LEU A 285 -8.27 -10.70 -22.57
N VAL A 286 -7.00 -10.50 -22.24
CA VAL A 286 -5.98 -10.04 -23.19
C VAL A 286 -5.76 -11.09 -24.29
N GLU A 287 -5.60 -12.36 -23.95
CA GLU A 287 -5.48 -13.47 -24.93
C GLU A 287 -6.69 -13.55 -25.84
N GLN A 288 -7.90 -13.28 -25.33
CA GLN A 288 -9.15 -13.24 -26.10
C GLN A 288 -9.32 -11.96 -26.94
N GLY A 289 -8.45 -10.97 -26.78
CA GLY A 289 -8.53 -9.68 -27.49
C GLY A 289 -9.67 -8.77 -26.99
N THR A 290 -10.27 -9.05 -25.83
CA THR A 290 -11.35 -8.24 -25.24
C THR A 290 -10.83 -7.20 -24.25
N PHE A 291 -9.61 -7.37 -23.76
CA PHE A 291 -8.90 -6.41 -22.92
C PHE A 291 -7.52 -6.10 -23.52
N ARG A 292 -7.04 -4.87 -23.35
CA ARG A 292 -5.72 -4.43 -23.87
C ARG A 292 -4.60 -4.91 -22.95
N ALA A 293 -3.44 -5.19 -23.53
CA ALA A 293 -2.25 -5.65 -22.80
C ALA A 293 -1.44 -4.50 -22.17
N ASP A 294 -1.63 -3.27 -22.66
CA ASP A 294 -0.91 -2.04 -22.28
C ASP A 294 -1.60 -1.19 -21.22
#